data_f54b0a4586cec08c91fa3e0680f4ca1b
#
_entry.id   f54b0a4586cec08c91fa3e0680f4ca1b
#
_cell.length_a   1.000
_cell.length_b   1.000
_cell.length_c   1.000
_cell.angle_alpha   90.00
_cell.angle_beta   90.00
_cell.angle_gamma   90.00
#
_symmetry.space_group_name_H-M   'P 1'
#
loop_
_entity.id
_entity.type
_entity.pdbx_description
1 polymer ?
#
loop_
_entity_poly.entity_id
_entity_poly.type
_entity_poly.pdbx_seq_one_letter_code
_entity_poly.pdbx_strand_id
1 'polypeptide(L)'
;KLSIEKGTTIYMHEGAGIYAYGSVQALGTKEQPIIFRGDRTDKLFDSVPYRMASGQWNGIYLINDGSFMSPIYRLEYVNILSGSVGLYAYSTSTTRRPQLELKNSQIHNHSIYGVVLQNVDANVSNCEISNCASYCIYLAGGKHNFVHNTIAAYYGYPYTDLNIHSNIIPEDVAAVYINDLSKNYAKTISSFSNCIITGGRKNNVVVATPLVDEYKGQFIGNYLRADSLSEKFAHNNVYATEEDTTVFRNIYYLYKQYHYYDFQLDSLSPARGIADSIIALEYPTDRIGNTRKPHPDAGCYEFSL
;
A
#
# COMPACT_ATOMS: atom_id res chain seq x y z
N LYS A 1 -9.09 -22.84 -7.02
CA LYS A 1 -8.82 -21.52 -7.60
C LYS A 1 -10.05 -20.65 -7.49
N LEU A 2 -9.93 -19.42 -7.00
CA LEU A 2 -10.95 -18.38 -7.04
C LEU A 2 -10.64 -17.45 -8.23
N SER A 3 -11.63 -17.18 -9.08
CA SER A 3 -11.53 -16.19 -10.15
C SER A 3 -12.66 -15.18 -10.01
N ILE A 4 -12.34 -13.90 -10.14
CA ILE A 4 -13.28 -12.79 -10.02
C ILE A 4 -13.21 -11.99 -11.31
N GLU A 5 -14.36 -11.80 -11.93
CA GLU A 5 -14.50 -11.12 -13.21
C GLU A 5 -14.35 -9.60 -13.05
N LYS A 6 -13.80 -8.97 -14.08
CA LYS A 6 -13.67 -7.50 -14.14
C LYS A 6 -15.02 -6.80 -13.98
N GLY A 7 -15.00 -5.63 -13.33
CA GLY A 7 -16.20 -4.85 -13.04
C GLY A 7 -17.06 -5.38 -11.89
N THR A 8 -16.64 -6.48 -11.24
CA THR A 8 -17.36 -7.02 -10.08
C THR A 8 -17.18 -6.10 -8.86
N THR A 9 -18.30 -5.77 -8.19
CA THR A 9 -18.28 -5.15 -6.86
C THR A 9 -18.77 -6.16 -5.84
N ILE A 10 -17.95 -6.41 -4.82
CA ILE A 10 -18.27 -7.32 -3.72
C ILE A 10 -18.53 -6.48 -2.48
N TYR A 11 -19.76 -6.57 -1.97
CA TYR A 11 -20.20 -5.90 -0.75
C TYR A 11 -20.07 -6.86 0.42
N MET A 12 -19.32 -6.43 1.44
CA MET A 12 -18.99 -7.24 2.61
C MET A 12 -19.71 -6.68 3.84
N HIS A 13 -20.46 -7.56 4.51
CA HIS A 13 -21.10 -7.22 5.78
C HIS A 13 -20.08 -7.16 6.92
N GLU A 14 -20.45 -6.51 8.02
CA GLU A 14 -19.62 -6.45 9.23
C GLU A 14 -19.21 -7.86 9.68
N GLY A 15 -17.92 -8.03 10.00
CA GLY A 15 -17.35 -9.33 10.38
C GLY A 15 -17.10 -10.30 9.22
N ALA A 16 -17.58 -10.02 8.01
CA ALA A 16 -17.28 -10.85 6.84
C ALA A 16 -15.85 -10.65 6.34
N GLY A 17 -15.27 -11.69 5.72
CA GLY A 17 -13.96 -11.65 5.10
C GLY A 17 -13.81 -12.71 4.01
N ILE A 18 -12.82 -12.55 3.16
CA ILE A 18 -12.48 -13.55 2.15
C ILE A 18 -11.26 -14.32 2.63
N TYR A 19 -11.38 -15.63 2.76
CA TYR A 19 -10.32 -16.53 3.19
C TYR A 19 -10.03 -17.53 2.07
N ALA A 20 -8.95 -17.32 1.32
CA ALA A 20 -8.59 -18.15 0.18
C ALA A 20 -7.39 -19.03 0.49
N TYR A 21 -7.59 -20.34 0.47
CA TYR A 21 -6.55 -21.36 0.71
C TYR A 21 -5.88 -21.84 -0.56
N GLY A 22 -6.24 -21.31 -1.72
CA GLY A 22 -5.66 -21.65 -3.02
C GLY A 22 -5.43 -20.42 -3.87
N SER A 23 -5.03 -20.62 -5.12
CA SER A 23 -4.74 -19.52 -6.04
C SER A 23 -5.94 -18.60 -6.26
N VAL A 24 -5.68 -17.30 -6.35
CA VAL A 24 -6.69 -16.25 -6.59
C VAL A 24 -6.31 -15.47 -7.83
N GLN A 25 -7.31 -15.17 -8.65
CA GLN A 25 -7.18 -14.32 -9.82
C GLN A 25 -8.31 -13.30 -9.83
N ALA A 26 -7.96 -12.03 -9.70
CA ALA A 26 -8.88 -10.89 -9.76
C ALA A 26 -8.25 -9.86 -10.72
N LEU A 27 -8.63 -9.95 -12.00
CA LEU A 27 -8.04 -9.14 -13.07
C LEU A 27 -9.11 -8.18 -13.59
N GLY A 28 -9.12 -6.98 -13.01
CA GLY A 28 -9.90 -5.85 -13.50
C GLY A 28 -9.22 -5.13 -14.66
N THR A 29 -9.82 -4.02 -15.06
CA THR A 29 -9.22 -3.01 -15.94
C THR A 29 -9.45 -1.64 -15.35
N LYS A 30 -8.80 -0.62 -15.91
CA LYS A 30 -9.00 0.78 -15.49
C LYS A 30 -10.48 1.18 -15.56
N GLU A 31 -11.17 0.78 -16.62
CA GLU A 31 -12.58 1.10 -16.88
C GLU A 31 -13.54 0.19 -16.08
N GLN A 32 -13.10 -1.02 -15.75
CA GLN A 32 -13.87 -2.03 -15.05
C GLN A 32 -13.06 -2.63 -13.89
N PRO A 33 -12.74 -1.83 -12.85
CA PRO A 33 -12.03 -2.33 -11.69
C PRO A 33 -12.88 -3.34 -10.90
N ILE A 34 -12.21 -4.19 -10.15
CA ILE A 34 -12.86 -5.05 -9.16
C ILE A 34 -12.84 -4.32 -7.82
N ILE A 35 -13.99 -4.25 -7.14
CA ILE A 35 -14.13 -3.46 -5.91
C ILE A 35 -14.57 -4.36 -4.76
N PHE A 36 -13.82 -4.32 -3.66
CA PHE A 36 -14.19 -4.91 -2.37
C PHE A 36 -14.42 -3.80 -1.37
N ARG A 37 -15.58 -3.77 -0.74
CA ARG A 37 -15.97 -2.70 0.19
C ARG A 37 -17.04 -3.17 1.18
N GLY A 38 -17.26 -2.40 2.24
CA GLY A 38 -18.41 -2.60 3.11
C GLY A 38 -19.73 -2.43 2.36
N ASP A 39 -20.77 -3.10 2.84
CA ASP A 39 -22.12 -3.11 2.22
C ASP A 39 -22.96 -1.87 2.54
N ARG A 40 -22.55 -1.08 3.53
CA ARG A 40 -23.27 0.17 3.87
C ARG A 40 -23.05 1.24 2.82
N THR A 41 -24.16 1.76 2.30
CA THR A 41 -24.21 2.82 1.28
C THR A 41 -24.82 4.13 1.82
N ASP A 42 -25.26 4.13 3.07
CA ASP A 42 -25.79 5.29 3.78
C ASP A 42 -24.69 6.29 4.19
N LYS A 43 -25.06 7.26 4.98
CA LYS A 43 -24.16 8.30 5.48
C LYS A 43 -23.92 8.11 6.99
N LEU A 44 -22.68 8.42 7.41
CA LEU A 44 -22.31 8.44 8.83
C LEU A 44 -22.97 9.63 9.55
N PHE A 45 -22.79 10.83 8.96
CA PHE A 45 -23.33 12.10 9.44
C PHE A 45 -23.65 12.97 8.23
N ASP A 46 -24.74 13.68 8.26
CA ASP A 46 -25.17 14.64 7.23
C ASP A 46 -24.76 14.30 5.80
N SER A 47 -23.50 14.48 5.46
CA SER A 47 -22.97 14.32 4.11
C SER A 47 -21.83 13.32 4.00
N VAL A 48 -21.29 12.78 5.13
CA VAL A 48 -20.14 11.85 5.11
C VAL A 48 -20.60 10.46 4.69
N PRO A 49 -20.18 9.95 3.53
CA PRO A 49 -20.54 8.59 3.12
C PRO A 49 -19.97 7.56 4.10
N TYR A 50 -20.74 6.53 4.43
CA TYR A 50 -20.29 5.45 5.32
C TYR A 50 -19.03 4.75 4.82
N ARG A 51 -18.80 4.72 3.51
CA ARG A 51 -17.58 4.19 2.90
C ARG A 51 -16.28 4.84 3.39
N MET A 52 -16.35 5.98 4.08
CA MET A 52 -15.21 6.66 4.68
C MET A 52 -14.84 6.09 6.06
N ALA A 53 -15.72 5.29 6.68
CA ALA A 53 -15.39 4.56 7.90
C ALA A 53 -14.52 3.35 7.56
N SER A 54 -13.42 3.18 8.26
CA SER A 54 -12.60 1.97 8.20
C SER A 54 -13.19 0.86 9.08
N GLY A 55 -12.73 -0.37 8.92
CA GLY A 55 -13.13 -1.50 9.78
C GLY A 55 -14.53 -2.07 9.50
N GLN A 56 -15.11 -1.78 8.32
CA GLN A 56 -16.46 -2.25 7.98
C GLN A 56 -16.55 -3.76 7.76
N TRP A 57 -15.44 -4.42 7.46
CA TRP A 57 -15.33 -5.85 7.18
C TRP A 57 -13.91 -6.32 7.47
N ASN A 58 -13.67 -7.63 7.57
CA ASN A 58 -12.41 -8.15 8.08
C ASN A 58 -11.23 -7.96 7.11
N GLY A 59 -11.43 -8.16 5.80
CA GLY A 59 -10.37 -8.08 4.81
C GLY A 59 -10.25 -9.31 3.91
N ILE A 60 -9.18 -9.35 3.10
CA ILE A 60 -8.85 -10.48 2.21
C ILE A 60 -7.63 -11.20 2.76
N TYR A 61 -7.78 -12.50 3.03
CA TYR A 61 -6.75 -13.38 3.58
C TYR A 61 -6.41 -14.46 2.55
N LEU A 62 -5.17 -14.44 2.07
CA LEU A 62 -4.59 -15.40 1.14
C LEU A 62 -3.69 -16.35 1.94
N ILE A 63 -4.18 -17.54 2.22
CA ILE A 63 -3.59 -18.45 3.19
C ILE A 63 -2.98 -19.66 2.49
N ASN A 64 -1.68 -19.87 2.68
CA ASN A 64 -1.03 -21.12 2.34
C ASN A 64 -0.61 -21.84 3.62
N ASP A 65 -1.42 -22.81 4.03
CA ASP A 65 -1.17 -23.66 5.20
C ASP A 65 -0.25 -24.86 4.90
N GLY A 66 0.33 -24.90 3.68
CA GLY A 66 1.18 -26.00 3.22
C GLY A 66 0.42 -27.12 2.52
N SER A 67 -0.92 -27.11 2.48
CA SER A 67 -1.75 -28.10 1.79
C SER A 67 -1.64 -28.01 0.27
N PHE A 68 -1.31 -26.85 -0.24
CA PHE A 68 -1.16 -26.59 -1.67
C PHE A 68 0.29 -26.24 -2.03
N MET A 69 0.71 -26.69 -3.22
CA MET A 69 1.99 -26.30 -3.76
C MET A 69 1.95 -24.85 -4.27
N SER A 70 2.61 -23.94 -3.57
CA SER A 70 2.89 -22.56 -3.97
C SER A 70 1.75 -21.87 -4.75
N PRO A 71 0.66 -21.46 -4.11
CA PRO A 71 -0.43 -20.80 -4.81
C PRO A 71 0.04 -19.48 -5.44
N ILE A 72 -0.61 -19.10 -6.53
CA ILE A 72 -0.34 -17.85 -7.25
C ILE A 72 -1.52 -16.93 -7.04
N TYR A 73 -1.23 -15.72 -6.59
CA TYR A 73 -2.20 -14.65 -6.38
C TYR A 73 -1.95 -13.54 -7.40
N ARG A 74 -2.93 -13.25 -8.24
CA ARG A 74 -2.88 -12.19 -9.23
C ARG A 74 -4.03 -11.23 -9.05
N LEU A 75 -3.70 -10.00 -8.67
CA LEU A 75 -4.66 -8.92 -8.46
C LEU A 75 -4.22 -7.73 -9.32
N GLU A 76 -5.09 -7.29 -10.19
CA GLU A 76 -4.83 -6.13 -11.04
C GLU A 76 -6.10 -5.27 -11.16
N TYR A 77 -5.94 -3.95 -11.06
CA TYR A 77 -7.05 -3.00 -10.97
C TYR A 77 -8.11 -3.41 -9.96
N VAL A 78 -7.64 -3.71 -8.74
CA VAL A 78 -8.49 -4.08 -7.62
C VAL A 78 -8.49 -2.94 -6.61
N ASN A 79 -9.68 -2.51 -6.17
CA ASN A 79 -9.86 -1.55 -5.10
C ASN A 79 -10.36 -2.28 -3.85
N ILE A 80 -9.55 -2.29 -2.78
CA ILE A 80 -9.87 -2.89 -1.49
C ILE A 80 -10.03 -1.75 -0.49
N LEU A 81 -11.26 -1.54 -0.02
CA LEU A 81 -11.64 -0.31 0.66
C LEU A 81 -12.25 -0.57 2.03
N SER A 82 -11.81 0.19 3.02
CA SER A 82 -12.47 0.41 4.30
C SER A 82 -12.72 -0.84 5.16
N GLY A 83 -11.88 -1.86 5.02
CA GLY A 83 -11.88 -3.03 5.90
C GLY A 83 -11.03 -2.83 7.15
N SER A 84 -10.91 -3.88 7.97
CA SER A 84 -9.93 -3.94 9.06
C SER A 84 -8.54 -4.16 8.49
N VAL A 85 -8.38 -5.14 7.59
CA VAL A 85 -7.16 -5.39 6.84
C VAL A 85 -7.48 -5.34 5.36
N GLY A 86 -6.59 -4.73 4.56
CA GLY A 86 -6.76 -4.76 3.11
C GLY A 86 -6.46 -6.16 2.55
N LEU A 87 -5.20 -6.51 2.51
CA LEU A 87 -4.71 -7.79 2.00
C LEU A 87 -3.71 -8.41 2.97
N TYR A 88 -4.00 -9.62 3.45
CA TYR A 88 -3.11 -10.40 4.30
C TYR A 88 -2.72 -11.68 3.57
N ALA A 89 -1.49 -11.78 3.09
CA ALA A 89 -0.96 -12.99 2.47
C ALA A 89 0.03 -13.68 3.41
N TYR A 90 -0.19 -14.95 3.69
CA TYR A 90 0.55 -15.71 4.68
C TYR A 90 0.87 -17.12 4.20
N SER A 91 2.07 -17.61 4.54
CA SER A 91 2.46 -19.00 4.33
C SER A 91 3.16 -19.57 5.55
N THR A 92 2.81 -20.81 5.90
CA THR A 92 3.56 -21.62 6.88
C THR A 92 4.87 -22.13 6.32
N SER A 93 5.01 -22.18 4.99
CA SER A 93 6.21 -22.68 4.31
C SER A 93 7.22 -21.55 4.09
N THR A 94 8.44 -21.75 4.53
CA THR A 94 9.57 -20.85 4.27
C THR A 94 10.26 -21.10 2.93
N THR A 95 10.04 -22.28 2.32
CA THR A 95 10.71 -22.71 1.10
C THR A 95 9.80 -22.75 -0.13
N ARG A 96 8.51 -23.11 0.05
CA ARG A 96 7.50 -23.11 -1.01
C ARG A 96 6.55 -21.95 -0.80
N ARG A 97 7.07 -20.76 -1.03
CA ARG A 97 6.32 -19.54 -0.81
C ARG A 97 5.34 -19.24 -1.95
N PRO A 98 4.14 -18.77 -1.64
CA PRO A 98 3.22 -18.22 -2.63
C PRO A 98 3.84 -17.05 -3.37
N GLN A 99 3.32 -16.80 -4.56
CA GLN A 99 3.67 -15.63 -5.36
C GLN A 99 2.48 -14.69 -5.47
N LEU A 100 2.69 -13.42 -5.13
CA LEU A 100 1.72 -12.36 -5.26
C LEU A 100 2.15 -11.39 -6.37
N GLU A 101 1.28 -11.17 -7.34
CA GLU A 101 1.33 -10.03 -8.26
C GLU A 101 0.18 -9.09 -7.92
N LEU A 102 0.50 -7.86 -7.52
CA LEU A 102 -0.47 -6.80 -7.23
C LEU A 102 -0.12 -5.58 -8.08
N LYS A 103 -1.00 -5.21 -9.02
CA LYS A 103 -0.73 -4.15 -10.00
C LYS A 103 -1.89 -3.18 -10.10
N ASN A 104 -1.58 -1.90 -10.35
CA ASN A 104 -2.55 -0.85 -10.70
C ASN A 104 -3.74 -0.76 -9.72
N SER A 105 -3.53 -1.11 -8.45
CA SER A 105 -4.58 -1.34 -7.47
C SER A 105 -4.59 -0.29 -6.37
N GLN A 106 -5.71 -0.20 -5.64
CA GLN A 106 -5.86 0.69 -4.50
C GLN A 106 -6.23 -0.12 -3.25
N ILE A 107 -5.49 0.08 -2.17
CA ILE A 107 -5.76 -0.48 -0.85
C ILE A 107 -5.83 0.70 0.11
N HIS A 108 -7.04 1.06 0.51
CA HIS A 108 -7.27 2.35 1.15
C HIS A 108 -8.17 2.26 2.38
N ASN A 109 -7.80 3.00 3.42
CA ASN A 109 -8.64 3.28 4.59
C ASN A 109 -8.97 2.05 5.43
N HIS A 110 -7.93 1.38 5.95
CA HIS A 110 -8.07 0.19 6.80
C HIS A 110 -7.82 0.50 8.27
N SER A 111 -8.63 -0.08 9.17
CA SER A 111 -8.52 0.18 10.61
C SER A 111 -7.32 -0.51 11.28
N ILE A 112 -6.59 -1.38 10.56
CA ILE A 112 -5.38 -2.03 11.04
C ILE A 112 -4.29 -1.93 9.98
N TYR A 113 -4.27 -2.83 8.99
CA TYR A 113 -3.19 -2.94 8.01
C TYR A 113 -3.68 -2.76 6.57
N GLY A 114 -2.85 -2.19 5.70
CA GLY A 114 -3.06 -2.20 4.26
C GLY A 114 -2.68 -3.54 3.65
N VAL A 115 -1.40 -3.83 3.56
CA VAL A 115 -0.84 -5.08 3.02
C VAL A 115 0.08 -5.74 4.03
N VAL A 116 -0.17 -7.00 4.33
CA VAL A 116 0.69 -7.83 5.17
C VAL A 116 1.20 -9.01 4.34
N LEU A 117 2.51 -9.18 4.28
CA LEU A 117 3.15 -10.30 3.59
C LEU A 117 4.03 -11.08 4.57
N GLN A 118 3.68 -12.35 4.80
CA GLN A 118 4.43 -13.23 5.68
C GLN A 118 4.79 -14.53 4.96
N ASN A 119 6.09 -14.77 4.71
CA ASN A 119 6.58 -15.87 3.88
C ASN A 119 5.95 -15.92 2.49
N VAL A 120 5.83 -14.78 1.82
CA VAL A 120 5.25 -14.62 0.48
C VAL A 120 6.25 -13.90 -0.40
N ASP A 121 6.47 -14.35 -1.63
CA ASP A 121 7.23 -13.58 -2.62
C ASP A 121 6.25 -12.68 -3.38
N ALA A 122 6.56 -11.39 -3.53
CA ALA A 122 5.62 -10.43 -4.09
C ALA A 122 6.25 -9.44 -5.07
N ASN A 123 5.52 -9.14 -6.14
CA ASN A 123 5.75 -8.00 -7.01
C ASN A 123 4.53 -7.06 -6.90
N VAL A 124 4.77 -5.85 -6.43
CA VAL A 124 3.73 -4.83 -6.23
C VAL A 124 4.11 -3.59 -7.04
N SER A 125 3.28 -3.20 -7.98
CA SER A 125 3.60 -2.07 -8.85
C SER A 125 2.40 -1.18 -9.17
N ASN A 126 2.66 0.12 -9.31
CA ASN A 126 1.64 1.12 -9.60
C ASN A 126 0.44 1.05 -8.64
N CYS A 127 0.67 0.80 -7.36
CA CYS A 127 -0.39 0.69 -6.37
C CYS A 127 -0.41 1.89 -5.42
N GLU A 128 -1.61 2.31 -5.05
CA GLU A 128 -1.84 3.21 -3.94
C GLU A 128 -2.20 2.38 -2.71
N ILE A 129 -1.37 2.46 -1.65
CA ILE A 129 -1.61 1.79 -0.37
C ILE A 129 -1.61 2.88 0.70
N SER A 130 -2.80 3.21 1.21
CA SER A 130 -2.94 4.47 1.92
C SER A 130 -3.92 4.41 3.10
N ASN A 131 -3.71 5.30 4.07
CA ASN A 131 -4.61 5.52 5.19
C ASN A 131 -4.95 4.26 5.99
N CYS A 132 -3.93 3.60 6.55
CA CYS A 132 -4.10 2.48 7.45
C CYS A 132 -3.71 2.90 8.88
N ALA A 133 -4.49 2.46 9.88
CA ALA A 133 -4.30 2.91 11.26
C ALA A 133 -3.02 2.38 11.90
N SER A 134 -2.54 1.20 11.46
CA SER A 134 -1.23 0.67 11.80
C SER A 134 -0.30 0.84 10.57
N TYR A 135 0.27 -0.23 10.04
CA TYR A 135 1.15 -0.12 8.89
C TYR A 135 0.37 -0.18 7.57
N CYS A 136 0.73 0.69 6.61
CA CYS A 136 0.27 0.49 5.23
C CYS A 136 0.87 -0.80 4.65
N ILE A 137 2.13 -1.09 4.97
CA ILE A 137 2.82 -2.32 4.55
C ILE A 137 3.58 -2.92 5.73
N TYR A 138 3.32 -4.21 6.00
CA TYR A 138 4.07 -5.03 6.94
C TYR A 138 4.67 -6.24 6.23
N LEU A 139 5.99 -6.42 6.33
CA LEU A 139 6.76 -7.46 5.64
C LEU A 139 7.52 -8.33 6.63
N ALA A 140 7.37 -9.66 6.52
CA ALA A 140 8.11 -10.62 7.33
C ALA A 140 8.36 -11.93 6.58
N GLY A 141 9.56 -12.10 6.06
CA GLY A 141 9.95 -13.29 5.29
C GLY A 141 9.46 -13.30 3.84
N GLY A 142 10.37 -13.56 2.93
CA GLY A 142 10.13 -13.61 1.50
C GLY A 142 10.89 -12.54 0.72
N LYS A 143 10.68 -12.54 -0.58
CA LYS A 143 11.26 -11.56 -1.51
C LYS A 143 10.18 -10.63 -2.00
N HIS A 144 10.35 -9.33 -1.78
CA HIS A 144 9.37 -8.32 -2.15
C HIS A 144 9.99 -7.28 -3.06
N ASN A 145 9.30 -6.96 -4.14
CA ASN A 145 9.68 -5.90 -5.07
C ASN A 145 8.52 -4.92 -5.22
N PHE A 146 8.72 -3.70 -4.75
CA PHE A 146 7.77 -2.60 -4.83
C PHE A 146 8.27 -1.56 -5.81
N VAL A 147 7.52 -1.31 -6.89
CA VAL A 147 7.94 -0.36 -7.93
C VAL A 147 6.82 0.63 -8.24
N HIS A 148 7.15 1.92 -8.24
CA HIS A 148 6.18 2.98 -8.52
C HIS A 148 4.92 2.92 -7.67
N ASN A 149 5.05 2.68 -6.36
CA ASN A 149 3.90 2.69 -5.45
C ASN A 149 3.83 4.00 -4.66
N THR A 150 2.61 4.44 -4.37
CA THR A 150 2.34 5.51 -3.41
C THR A 150 1.88 4.88 -2.10
N ILE A 151 2.70 5.00 -1.05
CA ILE A 151 2.45 4.47 0.29
C ILE A 151 2.30 5.66 1.22
N ALA A 152 1.04 5.98 1.58
CA ALA A 152 0.69 7.25 2.20
C ALA A 152 -0.06 7.05 3.53
N ALA A 153 0.66 7.16 4.66
CA ALA A 153 0.15 6.90 6.00
C ALA A 153 -0.38 8.17 6.67
N TYR A 154 -1.52 8.67 6.20
CA TYR A 154 -2.20 9.84 6.77
C TYR A 154 -3.46 9.48 7.58
N TYR A 155 -3.61 8.24 7.99
CA TYR A 155 -4.71 7.82 8.84
C TYR A 155 -4.73 8.64 10.13
N GLY A 156 -5.86 9.31 10.38
CA GLY A 156 -5.96 10.15 11.57
C GLY A 156 -5.33 11.54 11.48
N TYR A 157 -4.84 11.98 10.33
CA TYR A 157 -4.14 13.26 10.19
C TYR A 157 -4.93 14.27 9.33
N PRO A 158 -5.04 15.51 9.76
CA PRO A 158 -5.29 15.99 11.11
C PRO A 158 -6.79 15.91 11.43
N TYR A 159 -7.14 15.20 12.49
CA TYR A 159 -8.53 15.16 12.94
C TYR A 159 -8.77 16.31 13.89
N THR A 160 -9.50 17.28 13.44
CA THR A 160 -9.93 18.34 14.33
C THR A 160 -11.37 18.19 14.81
N ASP A 161 -12.26 17.51 14.03
CA ASP A 161 -13.71 17.59 14.35
C ASP A 161 -14.52 16.30 14.26
N LEU A 162 -13.94 15.19 13.83
CA LEU A 162 -14.69 13.95 13.70
C LEU A 162 -13.93 12.78 14.31
N ASN A 163 -14.35 12.33 15.49
CA ASN A 163 -13.90 11.07 16.12
C ASN A 163 -14.32 9.81 15.31
N ILE A 164 -14.29 9.88 13.99
CA ILE A 164 -14.61 8.73 13.13
C ILE A 164 -13.52 7.64 13.26
N HIS A 165 -12.35 8.05 13.70
CA HIS A 165 -11.22 7.17 13.99
C HIS A 165 -10.72 7.46 15.40
N SER A 166 -11.62 7.41 16.35
CA SER A 166 -11.27 7.57 17.75
C SER A 166 -10.39 6.39 18.15
N ASN A 167 -9.14 6.49 18.03
CA ASN A 167 -8.24 5.84 18.98
C ASN A 167 -6.81 6.01 18.50
N ILE A 168 -6.10 6.81 19.27
CA ILE A 168 -4.68 6.72 19.54
C ILE A 168 -3.92 5.99 18.43
N ILE A 169 -3.53 6.74 17.41
CA ILE A 169 -2.53 6.23 16.47
C ILE A 169 -1.26 6.08 17.29
N PRO A 170 -0.73 4.87 17.46
CA PRO A 170 0.50 4.69 18.21
C PRO A 170 1.60 5.56 17.60
N GLU A 171 2.41 6.20 18.45
CA GLU A 171 3.49 7.09 17.98
C GLU A 171 4.53 6.36 17.12
N ASP A 172 4.64 5.04 17.29
CA ASP A 172 5.63 4.17 16.64
C ASP A 172 5.19 3.56 15.30
N VAL A 173 4.03 3.98 14.75
CA VAL A 173 3.53 3.41 13.50
C VAL A 173 4.16 4.10 12.30
N ALA A 174 4.77 3.32 11.41
CA ALA A 174 5.33 3.76 10.14
C ALA A 174 4.44 3.35 8.96
N ALA A 175 4.63 3.97 7.79
CA ALA A 175 3.96 3.52 6.56
C ALA A 175 4.42 2.12 6.16
N VAL A 176 5.73 1.85 6.27
CA VAL A 176 6.36 0.58 5.93
C VAL A 176 7.14 0.05 7.12
N TYR A 177 6.84 -1.19 7.51
CA TYR A 177 7.59 -1.92 8.54
C TYR A 177 8.14 -3.22 7.96
N ILE A 178 9.46 -3.37 7.97
CA ILE A 178 10.19 -4.55 7.49
C ILE A 178 10.74 -5.28 8.71
N ASN A 179 10.24 -6.50 8.93
CA ASN A 179 10.62 -7.34 10.07
C ASN A 179 11.37 -8.59 9.61
N ASP A 180 12.28 -9.07 10.43
CA ASP A 180 12.92 -10.37 10.27
C ASP A 180 12.67 -11.24 11.51
N LEU A 181 11.59 -11.97 11.47
CA LEU A 181 11.26 -12.94 12.52
C LEU A 181 11.94 -14.27 12.23
N SER A 182 13.26 -14.26 12.17
CA SER A 182 14.16 -15.26 11.61
C SER A 182 13.97 -16.72 12.04
N LYS A 183 13.25 -17.02 13.10
CA LYS A 183 13.03 -18.40 13.56
C LYS A 183 11.92 -19.13 12.82
N ASN A 184 10.90 -18.40 12.34
CA ASN A 184 9.69 -18.99 11.71
C ASN A 184 9.44 -18.48 10.29
N TYR A 185 10.32 -17.62 9.77
CA TYR A 185 10.15 -16.97 8.48
C TYR A 185 11.40 -17.14 7.62
N ALA A 186 11.21 -17.12 6.31
CA ALA A 186 12.30 -16.97 5.38
C ALA A 186 12.96 -15.60 5.59
N LYS A 187 14.23 -15.47 5.16
CA LYS A 187 14.91 -14.16 5.19
C LYS A 187 14.10 -13.12 4.43
N THR A 188 13.88 -11.96 5.02
CA THR A 188 13.17 -10.85 4.39
C THR A 188 14.11 -10.10 3.45
N ILE A 189 13.75 -10.00 2.18
CA ILE A 189 14.46 -9.22 1.16
C ILE A 189 13.45 -8.32 0.48
N SER A 190 13.47 -7.03 0.76
CA SER A 190 12.46 -6.11 0.26
C SER A 190 13.11 -4.92 -0.45
N SER A 191 12.75 -4.70 -1.70
CA SER A 191 13.23 -3.57 -2.49
C SER A 191 12.10 -2.62 -2.82
N PHE A 192 12.38 -1.33 -2.74
CA PHE A 192 11.48 -0.24 -3.08
C PHE A 192 12.15 0.66 -4.11
N SER A 193 11.54 0.78 -5.28
CA SER A 193 12.09 1.59 -6.37
C SER A 193 11.02 2.54 -6.90
N ASN A 194 11.39 3.80 -7.10
CA ASN A 194 10.50 4.81 -7.64
C ASN A 194 9.19 4.97 -6.84
N CYS A 195 9.21 4.70 -5.55
CA CYS A 195 8.05 4.79 -4.67
C CYS A 195 7.99 6.15 -3.95
N ILE A 196 6.78 6.52 -3.52
CA ILE A 196 6.59 7.54 -2.48
C ILE A 196 6.23 6.80 -1.20
N ILE A 197 6.99 7.03 -0.11
CA ILE A 197 6.72 6.50 1.21
C ILE A 197 6.68 7.67 2.18
N THR A 198 5.48 8.06 2.60
CA THR A 198 5.26 9.26 3.41
C THR A 198 4.04 9.12 4.31
N GLY A 199 3.82 10.08 5.18
CA GLY A 199 2.69 10.10 6.08
C GLY A 199 2.78 11.24 7.09
N GLY A 200 1.85 11.27 8.03
CA GLY A 200 1.81 12.25 9.12
C GLY A 200 2.91 12.06 10.17
N ARG A 201 3.72 11.00 10.11
CA ARG A 201 4.79 10.70 11.05
C ARG A 201 6.13 11.20 10.54
N LYS A 202 7.07 11.43 11.49
CA LYS A 202 8.43 11.82 11.16
C LYS A 202 9.18 10.73 10.40
N ASN A 203 9.02 9.46 10.84
CA ASN A 203 9.64 8.30 10.21
C ASN A 203 8.58 7.32 9.71
N ASN A 204 8.52 7.15 8.38
CA ASN A 204 7.56 6.25 7.73
C ASN A 204 8.21 4.97 7.18
N VAL A 205 9.50 4.75 7.40
CA VAL A 205 10.19 3.52 7.01
C VAL A 205 10.94 2.95 8.20
N VAL A 206 10.55 1.78 8.65
CA VAL A 206 11.22 1.05 9.74
C VAL A 206 11.76 -0.26 9.21
N VAL A 207 13.07 -0.45 9.33
CA VAL A 207 13.76 -1.73 9.13
C VAL A 207 14.15 -2.23 10.52
N ALA A 208 13.53 -3.33 10.99
CA ALA A 208 13.74 -3.83 12.32
C ALA A 208 15.18 -4.33 12.53
N THR A 209 15.76 -4.01 13.67
CA THR A 209 17.03 -4.60 14.09
C THR A 209 16.83 -6.08 14.47
N PRO A 210 17.75 -7.02 14.15
CA PRO A 210 19.11 -6.81 13.63
C PRO A 210 19.22 -6.69 12.10
N LEU A 211 18.12 -6.59 11.36
CA LEU A 211 18.09 -6.57 9.90
C LEU A 211 18.92 -5.45 9.24
N VAL A 212 19.08 -4.31 9.91
CA VAL A 212 19.74 -3.13 9.33
C VAL A 212 21.15 -3.46 8.82
N ASP A 213 21.91 -4.26 9.54
CA ASP A 213 23.30 -4.60 9.14
C ASP A 213 23.37 -5.66 8.05
N GLU A 214 22.35 -6.51 7.93
CA GLU A 214 22.29 -7.62 6.99
C GLU A 214 21.28 -7.43 5.87
N TYR A 215 20.66 -6.25 5.79
CA TYR A 215 19.62 -6.00 4.82
C TYR A 215 20.10 -6.19 3.39
N LYS A 216 19.35 -6.99 2.62
CA LYS A 216 19.68 -7.35 1.24
C LYS A 216 18.81 -6.65 0.20
N GLY A 217 17.74 -5.97 0.64
CA GLY A 217 16.88 -5.17 -0.23
C GLY A 217 17.53 -3.84 -0.61
N GLN A 218 16.84 -3.08 -1.46
CA GLN A 218 17.32 -1.78 -1.94
C GLN A 218 16.20 -0.73 -1.91
N PHE A 219 16.60 0.53 -1.73
CA PHE A 219 15.74 1.70 -1.89
C PHE A 219 16.36 2.61 -2.95
N ILE A 220 15.72 2.74 -4.12
CA ILE A 220 16.28 3.46 -5.28
C ILE A 220 15.25 4.43 -5.86
N GLY A 221 15.62 5.71 -6.01
CA GLY A 221 14.79 6.70 -6.71
C GLY A 221 13.46 7.01 -6.02
N ASN A 222 13.39 6.86 -4.69
CA ASN A 222 12.17 7.07 -3.93
C ASN A 222 12.09 8.48 -3.35
N TYR A 223 10.88 8.93 -3.06
CA TYR A 223 10.62 10.03 -2.13
C TYR A 223 10.26 9.44 -0.76
N LEU A 224 11.03 9.78 0.28
CA LEU A 224 10.94 9.16 1.59
C LEU A 224 10.76 10.21 2.71
N ARG A 225 9.71 10.14 3.49
CA ARG A 225 9.63 10.81 4.80
C ARG A 225 10.11 9.83 5.87
N ALA A 226 11.41 9.78 6.08
CA ALA A 226 12.06 8.84 6.98
C ALA A 226 13.38 9.44 7.47
N ASP A 227 13.90 8.89 8.58
CA ASP A 227 15.30 9.09 8.93
C ASP A 227 16.19 8.53 7.82
N SER A 228 17.40 9.10 7.65
CA SER A 228 18.31 8.70 6.60
C SER A 228 18.61 7.20 6.66
N LEU A 229 18.31 6.49 5.60
CA LEU A 229 18.63 5.07 5.47
C LEU A 229 20.12 4.88 5.14
N SER A 230 20.66 3.71 5.47
CA SER A 230 22.07 3.40 5.21
C SER A 230 22.38 3.40 3.72
N GLU A 231 23.47 4.07 3.33
CA GLU A 231 23.97 4.10 1.95
C GLU A 231 24.35 2.72 1.39
N LYS A 232 24.48 1.70 2.25
CA LYS A 232 24.70 0.32 1.81
C LYS A 232 23.57 -0.23 0.95
N PHE A 233 22.33 0.29 1.11
CA PHE A 233 21.14 -0.21 0.41
C PHE A 233 20.18 0.90 -0.07
N ALA A 234 20.52 2.17 0.16
CA ALA A 234 19.65 3.28 -0.23
C ALA A 234 20.41 4.25 -1.15
N HIS A 235 19.95 4.39 -2.40
CA HIS A 235 20.62 5.17 -3.43
C HIS A 235 19.64 6.09 -4.17
N ASN A 236 20.08 7.31 -4.48
CA ASN A 236 19.31 8.26 -5.29
C ASN A 236 17.89 8.55 -4.75
N ASN A 237 17.71 8.49 -3.42
CA ASN A 237 16.44 8.82 -2.80
C ASN A 237 16.40 10.31 -2.43
N VAL A 238 15.23 10.90 -2.50
CA VAL A 238 14.94 12.23 -1.97
C VAL A 238 14.25 12.08 -0.63
N TYR A 239 14.82 12.71 0.39
CA TYR A 239 14.25 12.68 1.74
C TYR A 239 13.40 13.92 1.98
N ALA A 240 12.24 13.72 2.59
CA ALA A 240 11.34 14.80 2.95
C ALA A 240 11.98 15.79 3.92
N THR A 241 11.76 17.07 3.69
CA THR A 241 12.13 18.15 4.61
C THR A 241 10.92 18.61 5.41
N GLU A 242 11.11 19.46 6.42
CA GLU A 242 10.00 20.08 7.16
C GLU A 242 9.22 21.07 6.28
N GLU A 243 9.81 21.54 5.19
CA GLU A 243 9.21 22.48 4.24
C GLU A 243 8.31 21.78 3.20
N ASP A 244 8.39 20.45 3.08
CA ASP A 244 7.63 19.67 2.11
C ASP A 244 6.15 19.52 2.54
N THR A 245 5.37 20.54 2.33
CA THR A 245 3.95 20.57 2.70
C THR A 245 3.01 20.09 1.61
N THR A 246 3.48 19.98 0.36
CA THR A 246 2.64 19.79 -0.83
C THR A 246 3.07 18.60 -1.68
N VAL A 247 3.16 17.40 -1.08
CA VAL A 247 3.46 16.18 -1.86
C VAL A 247 2.28 15.79 -2.75
N PHE A 248 1.08 15.85 -2.20
CA PHE A 248 -0.17 15.42 -2.82
C PHE A 248 -1.19 16.56 -2.94
N ARG A 249 -2.14 16.40 -3.85
CA ARG A 249 -3.24 17.37 -4.06
C ARG A 249 -4.08 17.55 -2.80
N ASN A 250 -4.37 16.47 -2.08
CA ASN A 250 -5.11 16.53 -0.83
C ASN A 250 -4.81 15.35 0.10
N ILE A 251 -4.34 15.66 1.30
CA ILE A 251 -4.06 14.69 2.36
C ILE A 251 -5.10 14.74 3.50
N TYR A 252 -6.15 15.52 3.32
CA TYR A 252 -7.16 15.75 4.35
C TYR A 252 -8.50 15.17 3.94
N TYR A 253 -9.24 14.76 4.95
CA TYR A 253 -10.67 14.64 4.85
C TYR A 253 -11.33 15.90 5.42
N LEU A 254 -11.80 16.77 4.55
CA LEU A 254 -12.49 18.02 4.96
C LEU A 254 -14.00 17.82 4.86
N TYR A 255 -14.64 17.54 5.99
CA TYR A 255 -16.06 17.29 6.13
C TYR A 255 -16.96 18.35 5.47
N LYS A 256 -16.67 19.63 5.74
CA LYS A 256 -17.52 20.75 5.28
C LYS A 256 -17.35 21.14 3.81
N GLN A 257 -16.31 20.64 3.14
CA GLN A 257 -15.96 21.02 1.77
C GLN A 257 -15.99 19.84 0.79
N TYR A 258 -16.41 18.66 1.24
CA TYR A 258 -16.41 17.40 0.44
C TYR A 258 -15.08 17.05 -0.22
N HIS A 259 -13.97 17.50 0.33
CA HIS A 259 -12.64 17.11 -0.14
C HIS A 259 -12.28 15.76 0.46
N TYR A 260 -12.02 14.81 -0.41
CA TYR A 260 -11.50 13.50 -0.05
C TYR A 260 -10.00 13.47 -0.26
N TYR A 261 -9.33 12.49 0.36
CA TYR A 261 -7.93 12.22 0.06
C TYR A 261 -7.72 12.10 -1.45
N ASP A 262 -6.72 12.82 -1.97
CA ASP A 262 -6.26 12.71 -3.35
C ASP A 262 -4.73 12.63 -3.35
N PHE A 263 -4.22 11.42 -3.47
CA PHE A 263 -2.79 11.13 -3.46
C PHE A 263 -2.13 11.26 -4.85
N GLN A 264 -2.81 11.87 -5.82
CA GLN A 264 -2.14 12.36 -7.01
C GLN A 264 -1.19 13.52 -6.64
N LEU A 265 -0.12 13.68 -7.42
CA LEU A 265 0.89 14.67 -7.13
C LEU A 265 0.37 16.10 -7.24
N ASP A 266 0.76 16.95 -6.31
CA ASP A 266 0.60 18.40 -6.42
C ASP A 266 1.55 18.97 -7.47
N SER A 267 1.24 20.15 -7.99
CA SER A 267 2.10 20.89 -8.94
C SER A 267 3.48 21.22 -8.39
N LEU A 268 3.62 21.38 -7.08
CA LEU A 268 4.86 21.67 -6.37
C LEU A 268 5.45 20.43 -5.69
N SER A 269 4.96 19.23 -5.99
CA SER A 269 5.41 18.01 -5.34
C SER A 269 6.92 17.76 -5.52
N PRO A 270 7.68 17.56 -4.43
CA PRO A 270 9.09 17.19 -4.51
C PRO A 270 9.32 15.77 -5.05
N ALA A 271 8.27 14.98 -5.22
CA ALA A 271 8.35 13.64 -5.81
C ALA A 271 8.35 13.64 -7.35
N ARG A 272 8.26 14.81 -7.97
CA ARG A 272 8.24 14.94 -9.44
C ARG A 272 9.63 14.84 -10.03
N GLY A 273 9.74 14.04 -11.10
CA GLY A 273 10.97 13.93 -11.92
C GLY A 273 12.16 13.27 -11.22
N ILE A 274 11.96 12.62 -10.07
CA ILE A 274 13.05 12.03 -9.27
C ILE A 274 13.23 10.53 -9.47
N ALA A 275 12.26 9.87 -10.07
CA ALA A 275 12.29 8.42 -10.25
C ALA A 275 13.42 8.00 -11.20
N ASP A 276 14.01 6.83 -10.94
CA ASP A 276 14.99 6.22 -11.82
C ASP A 276 14.35 5.90 -13.18
N SER A 277 14.84 6.52 -14.23
CA SER A 277 14.29 6.42 -15.58
C SER A 277 14.51 5.04 -16.21
N ILE A 278 15.57 4.32 -15.84
CA ILE A 278 15.86 2.98 -16.36
C ILE A 278 14.85 2.00 -15.80
N ILE A 279 14.59 2.05 -14.49
CA ILE A 279 13.56 1.23 -13.85
C ILE A 279 12.17 1.55 -14.43
N ALA A 280 11.89 2.81 -14.70
CA ALA A 280 10.60 3.25 -15.23
C ALA A 280 10.30 2.74 -16.66
N LEU A 281 11.31 2.34 -17.44
CA LEU A 281 11.10 1.77 -18.79
C LEU A 281 10.22 0.51 -18.78
N GLU A 282 10.26 -0.27 -17.70
CA GLU A 282 9.42 -1.47 -17.54
C GLU A 282 7.98 -1.12 -17.11
N TYR A 283 7.73 0.13 -16.73
CA TYR A 283 6.45 0.64 -16.22
C TYR A 283 6.02 1.90 -16.99
N PRO A 284 5.74 1.80 -18.30
CA PRO A 284 5.58 2.95 -19.19
C PRO A 284 4.35 3.81 -18.89
N THR A 285 3.41 3.29 -18.11
CA THR A 285 2.21 4.02 -17.68
C THR A 285 2.05 4.01 -16.18
N ASP A 286 1.39 5.02 -15.66
CA ASP A 286 1.01 5.11 -14.26
C ASP A 286 -0.28 4.29 -13.96
N ARG A 287 -0.74 4.29 -12.70
CA ARG A 287 -1.93 3.56 -12.24
C ARG A 287 -3.20 3.93 -13.03
N ILE A 288 -3.32 5.17 -13.46
CA ILE A 288 -4.50 5.67 -14.19
C ILE A 288 -4.29 5.78 -15.69
N GLY A 289 -3.17 5.23 -16.22
CA GLY A 289 -2.87 5.09 -17.64
C GLY A 289 -2.21 6.29 -18.27
N ASN A 290 -1.71 7.27 -17.50
CA ASN A 290 -0.88 8.35 -18.04
C ASN A 290 0.50 7.80 -18.40
N THR A 291 1.02 8.19 -19.56
CA THR A 291 2.39 7.82 -19.98
C THR A 291 3.41 8.51 -19.07
N ARG A 292 4.38 7.74 -18.57
CA ARG A 292 5.48 8.29 -17.79
C ARG A 292 6.42 9.10 -18.68
N LYS A 293 6.90 10.23 -18.13
CA LYS A 293 7.79 11.17 -18.81
C LYS A 293 9.23 10.64 -18.85
N PRO A 294 10.11 11.23 -19.68
CA PRO A 294 11.55 10.90 -19.69
C PRO A 294 12.24 11.09 -18.30
N HIS A 295 11.75 12.04 -17.50
CA HIS A 295 12.07 12.20 -16.09
C HIS A 295 10.81 11.86 -15.30
N PRO A 296 10.61 10.57 -14.97
CA PRO A 296 9.35 10.11 -14.40
C PRO A 296 9.21 10.55 -12.95
N ASP A 297 7.97 10.67 -12.54
CA ASP A 297 7.65 10.97 -11.16
C ASP A 297 7.72 9.70 -10.29
N ALA A 298 8.08 9.85 -9.03
CA ALA A 298 7.96 8.76 -8.07
C ALA A 298 6.48 8.52 -7.71
N GLY A 299 6.18 7.27 -7.29
CA GLY A 299 4.81 6.88 -6.94
C GLY A 299 4.00 6.31 -8.09
N CYS A 300 2.75 6.00 -7.79
CA CYS A 300 1.83 5.34 -8.71
C CYS A 300 1.07 6.30 -9.63
N TYR A 301 1.32 7.59 -9.53
CA TYR A 301 0.72 8.62 -10.39
C TYR A 301 1.78 9.50 -11.02
N GLU A 302 1.67 9.70 -12.32
CA GLU A 302 2.43 10.71 -13.04
C GLU A 302 1.67 12.04 -12.95
N PHE A 303 2.36 13.15 -12.64
CA PHE A 303 1.72 14.45 -12.57
C PHE A 303 1.14 14.85 -13.93
N SER A 304 -0.13 15.18 -13.93
CA SER A 304 -0.85 15.77 -15.05
C SER A 304 -1.57 17.04 -14.59
N LEU A 305 -1.58 18.05 -15.45
CA LEU A 305 -2.33 19.30 -15.22
C LEU A 305 -3.84 19.04 -15.27
#